data_f8555278a2069606a25810a0add164cb
#
_entry.id   f8555278a2069606a25810a0add164cb
#
_cell.length_a   1.000
_cell.length_b   1.000
_cell.length_c   1.000
_cell.angle_alpha   90.00
_cell.angle_beta   90.00
_cell.angle_gamma   90.00
#
_symmetry.space_group_name_H-M   'P 1'
#
loop_
_entity.id
_entity.type
_entity.pdbx_description
1 polymer ?
#
loop_
_entity_poly.entity_id
_entity_poly.type
_entity_poly.pdbx_seq_one_letter_code
_entity_poly.pdbx_strand_id
1 'polypeptide(L)'
;MVNEFDKLKAGKLLLASANMLESSFKRTVLVMCEHNERGSLGFILNRPMEFKVCEAISGFEEVEERLHMGGPVEADTVHFLHSRGDLIEGSLEIFPGLFWGGDKNELSYLLNTGVMLPSEIRFFLGYAGWSAGQLEAEFEEGAWYTAQASKEIIFSDAYERMWGRTVRSKGGEYQLVANSPELPGLN
;
A
#
# COMPACT_ATOMS: atom_id res chain seq x y z
N MET A 1 6.87 2.43 28.49
CA MET A 1 6.49 1.32 27.56
C MET A 1 5.69 1.95 26.44
N VAL A 2 6.18 1.90 25.21
CA VAL A 2 5.42 2.34 24.05
C VAL A 2 4.25 1.36 23.91
N ASN A 3 3.03 1.88 23.95
CA ASN A 3 1.83 1.06 23.79
C ASN A 3 1.91 0.38 22.42
N GLU A 4 1.69 -0.92 22.33
CA GLU A 4 1.80 -1.64 21.04
C GLU A 4 0.83 -1.10 20.01
N PHE A 5 -0.31 -0.55 20.43
CA PHE A 5 -1.29 0.12 19.56
C PHE A 5 -0.77 1.43 18.94
N ASP A 6 0.22 2.10 19.52
CA ASP A 6 0.89 3.24 18.88
C ASP A 6 1.65 2.85 17.59
N LYS A 7 1.78 1.54 17.35
CA LYS A 7 2.37 1.02 16.11
C LYS A 7 1.38 1.01 14.94
N LEU A 8 0.07 0.94 15.21
CA LEU A 8 -0.99 0.98 14.21
C LEU A 8 -1.46 2.41 14.03
N LYS A 9 -1.16 3.03 12.90
CA LYS A 9 -1.64 4.36 12.52
C LYS A 9 -1.40 4.64 11.04
N ALA A 10 -2.12 5.60 10.49
CA ALA A 10 -1.85 6.10 9.14
C ALA A 10 -0.36 6.44 8.96
N GLY A 11 0.19 6.17 7.78
CA GLY A 11 1.60 6.36 7.47
C GLY A 11 2.53 5.26 7.97
N LYS A 12 2.00 4.14 8.50
CA LYS A 12 2.79 2.93 8.78
C LYS A 12 2.61 1.90 7.67
N LEU A 13 3.63 1.05 7.52
CA LEU A 13 3.50 -0.18 6.74
C LEU A 13 2.98 -1.32 7.62
N LEU A 14 2.09 -2.12 7.04
CA LEU A 14 1.77 -3.46 7.51
C LEU A 14 2.48 -4.47 6.64
N LEU A 15 3.17 -5.39 7.26
CA LEU A 15 3.88 -6.50 6.60
C LEU A 15 3.20 -7.78 7.03
N ALA A 16 2.66 -8.54 6.10
CA ALA A 16 2.08 -9.83 6.42
C ALA A 16 3.11 -10.72 7.11
N SER A 17 2.73 -11.41 8.18
CA SER A 17 3.63 -12.36 8.83
C SER A 17 3.98 -13.52 7.89
N ALA A 18 5.09 -14.21 8.15
CA ALA A 18 5.48 -15.36 7.33
C ALA A 18 4.45 -16.51 7.38
N ASN A 19 3.64 -16.54 8.42
CA ASN A 19 2.60 -17.54 8.66
C ASN A 19 1.20 -17.09 8.20
N MET A 20 1.11 -15.98 7.48
CA MET A 20 -0.16 -15.48 6.94
C MET A 20 -0.86 -16.56 6.12
N LEU A 21 -2.04 -16.99 6.56
CA LEU A 21 -2.81 -18.06 5.92
C LEU A 21 -3.63 -17.56 4.75
N GLU A 22 -4.14 -16.34 4.84
CA GLU A 22 -4.96 -15.75 3.80
C GLU A 22 -4.13 -15.46 2.55
N SER A 23 -4.48 -16.13 1.45
CA SER A 23 -3.69 -16.12 0.20
C SER A 23 -3.55 -14.74 -0.41
N SER A 24 -4.58 -13.90 -0.30
CA SER A 24 -4.59 -12.51 -0.80
C SER A 24 -3.54 -11.63 -0.11
N PHE A 25 -3.18 -11.96 1.14
CA PHE A 25 -2.23 -11.18 1.93
C PHE A 25 -0.86 -11.83 2.13
N LYS A 26 -0.64 -13.06 1.64
CA LYS A 26 0.69 -13.69 1.76
C LYS A 26 1.79 -12.78 1.22
N ARG A 27 2.83 -12.50 2.06
CA ARG A 27 3.99 -11.67 1.70
C ARG A 27 3.62 -10.30 1.11
N THR A 28 2.52 -9.72 1.57
CA THR A 28 2.15 -8.36 1.17
C THR A 28 2.83 -7.32 2.06
N VAL A 29 3.04 -6.16 1.45
CA VAL A 29 3.38 -4.91 2.11
C VAL A 29 2.25 -3.95 1.82
N LEU A 30 1.61 -3.44 2.86
CA LEU A 30 0.56 -2.43 2.73
C LEU A 30 1.01 -1.11 3.36
N VAL A 31 0.53 -0.01 2.83
CA VAL A 31 0.57 1.28 3.53
C VAL A 31 -0.79 1.56 4.15
N MET A 32 -0.81 1.92 5.43
CA MET A 32 -2.02 2.34 6.11
C MET A 32 -2.31 3.81 5.78
N CYS A 33 -3.48 4.07 5.21
CA CYS A 33 -3.94 5.42 4.88
C CYS A 33 -4.92 5.95 5.92
N GLU A 34 -5.68 5.07 6.56
CA GLU A 34 -6.60 5.43 7.63
C GLU A 34 -6.60 4.37 8.74
N HIS A 35 -6.65 4.82 9.99
CA HIS A 35 -6.82 3.98 11.17
C HIS A 35 -7.49 4.79 12.28
N ASN A 36 -8.68 4.40 12.66
CA ASN A 36 -9.50 5.07 13.67
C ASN A 36 -10.50 4.10 14.31
N GLU A 37 -11.34 4.59 15.22
CA GLU A 37 -12.35 3.80 15.94
C GLU A 37 -13.39 3.12 15.04
N ARG A 38 -13.52 3.53 13.78
CA ARG A 38 -14.47 2.93 12.81
C ARG A 38 -13.83 1.83 12.00
N GLY A 39 -12.49 1.72 12.01
CA GLY A 39 -11.74 0.70 11.29
C GLY A 39 -10.47 1.24 10.64
N SER A 40 -9.95 0.48 9.71
CA SER A 40 -8.70 0.79 9.02
C SER A 40 -8.81 0.57 7.53
N LEU A 41 -8.02 1.34 6.77
CA LEU A 41 -7.89 1.22 5.33
C LEU A 41 -6.42 1.35 4.92
N GLY A 42 -6.02 0.52 3.96
CA GLY A 42 -4.69 0.58 3.39
C GLY A 42 -4.62 0.00 1.98
N PHE A 43 -3.48 0.17 1.32
CA PHE A 43 -3.25 -0.31 -0.04
C PHE A 43 -2.06 -1.27 -0.10
N ILE A 44 -2.24 -2.40 -0.78
CA ILE A 44 -1.16 -3.35 -1.06
C ILE A 44 -0.22 -2.73 -2.09
N LEU A 45 1.06 -2.63 -1.76
CA LEU A 45 2.08 -1.97 -2.57
C LEU A 45 2.76 -2.91 -3.58
N ASN A 46 2.80 -4.21 -3.29
CA ASN A 46 3.60 -5.18 -4.03
C ASN A 46 2.78 -6.22 -4.81
N ARG A 47 1.64 -5.80 -5.35
CA ARG A 47 0.80 -6.61 -6.24
C ARG A 47 0.52 -5.86 -7.55
N PRO A 48 1.53 -5.70 -8.44
CA PRO A 48 1.28 -5.11 -9.75
C PRO A 48 0.37 -6.04 -10.55
N MET A 49 -0.55 -5.46 -11.29
CA MET A 49 -1.40 -6.15 -12.25
C MET A 49 -0.70 -6.22 -13.61
N GLU A 50 -1.22 -7.03 -14.53
CA GLU A 50 -0.73 -7.07 -15.90
C GLU A 50 -1.18 -5.85 -16.72
N PHE A 51 -2.25 -5.19 -16.28
CA PHE A 51 -2.82 -4.03 -16.96
C PHE A 51 -2.05 -2.75 -16.61
N LYS A 52 -1.94 -1.89 -17.63
CA LYS A 52 -1.48 -0.50 -17.45
C LYS A 52 -2.64 0.42 -17.11
N VAL A 53 -2.33 1.56 -16.52
CA VAL A 53 -3.32 2.59 -16.20
C VAL A 53 -4.03 3.09 -17.45
N CYS A 54 -3.30 3.35 -18.55
CA CYS A 54 -3.86 3.80 -19.83
C CYS A 54 -4.84 2.80 -20.48
N GLU A 55 -4.72 1.52 -20.16
CA GLU A 55 -5.61 0.47 -20.69
C GLU A 55 -6.90 0.34 -19.88
N ALA A 56 -6.87 0.73 -18.59
CA ALA A 56 -7.94 0.47 -17.66
C ALA A 56 -8.73 1.71 -17.22
N ILE A 57 -8.14 2.91 -17.32
CA ILE A 57 -8.70 4.11 -16.70
C ILE A 57 -8.78 5.23 -17.75
N SER A 58 -10.01 5.61 -18.11
CA SER A 58 -10.25 6.75 -19.03
C SER A 58 -9.73 8.06 -18.46
N GLY A 59 -9.10 8.87 -19.30
CA GLY A 59 -8.48 10.14 -18.95
C GLY A 59 -6.99 10.04 -18.59
N PHE A 60 -6.40 8.84 -18.68
CA PHE A 60 -4.99 8.59 -18.38
C PHE A 60 -4.29 7.84 -19.53
N GLU A 61 -4.60 8.22 -20.76
CA GLU A 61 -4.18 7.54 -21.98
C GLU A 61 -2.65 7.52 -22.17
N GLU A 62 -1.93 8.47 -21.58
CA GLU A 62 -0.46 8.58 -21.64
C GLU A 62 0.25 7.92 -20.45
N VAL A 63 -0.50 7.32 -19.50
CA VAL A 63 0.07 6.74 -18.26
C VAL A 63 0.35 5.25 -18.45
N GLU A 64 1.60 4.93 -18.75
CA GLU A 64 2.08 3.57 -19.05
C GLU A 64 2.42 2.73 -17.81
N GLU A 65 2.26 3.28 -16.60
CA GLU A 65 2.51 2.58 -15.35
C GLU A 65 1.51 1.45 -15.14
N ARG A 66 1.94 0.44 -14.38
CA ARG A 66 1.09 -0.67 -13.99
C ARG A 66 0.07 -0.23 -12.94
N LEU A 67 -1.14 -0.73 -13.11
CA LEU A 67 -2.16 -0.69 -12.08
C LEU A 67 -1.83 -1.73 -11.00
N HIS A 68 -2.16 -1.47 -9.76
CA HIS A 68 -1.90 -2.37 -8.63
C HIS A 68 -3.21 -2.87 -8.03
N MET A 69 -3.22 -4.10 -7.57
CA MET A 69 -4.30 -4.59 -6.71
C MET A 69 -4.11 -4.01 -5.31
N GLY A 70 -4.93 -3.04 -4.93
CA GLY A 70 -4.86 -2.36 -3.64
C GLY A 70 -5.41 -3.20 -2.49
N GLY A 71 -6.32 -4.12 -2.78
CA GLY A 71 -6.94 -5.04 -1.82
C GLY A 71 -8.26 -5.62 -2.32
N PRO A 72 -8.91 -6.48 -1.52
CA PRO A 72 -10.10 -7.22 -1.94
C PRO A 72 -11.41 -6.43 -1.85
N VAL A 73 -11.42 -5.25 -1.20
CA VAL A 73 -12.62 -4.45 -1.01
C VAL A 73 -12.78 -3.49 -2.17
N GLU A 74 -14.01 -3.36 -2.71
CA GLU A 74 -14.35 -2.48 -3.83
C GLU A 74 -13.35 -2.60 -5.00
N ALA A 75 -13.12 -3.82 -5.47
CA ALA A 75 -12.08 -4.17 -6.44
C ALA A 75 -12.25 -3.52 -7.84
N ASP A 76 -13.31 -2.78 -8.07
CA ASP A 76 -13.61 -1.98 -9.26
C ASP A 76 -13.44 -0.46 -9.04
N THR A 77 -13.08 -0.04 -7.85
CA THR A 77 -12.85 1.36 -7.49
C THR A 77 -11.37 1.72 -7.62
N VAL A 78 -11.10 2.83 -8.32
CA VAL A 78 -9.74 3.34 -8.53
C VAL A 78 -9.34 4.28 -7.41
N HIS A 79 -8.18 4.02 -6.83
CA HIS A 79 -7.52 4.90 -5.86
C HIS A 79 -6.12 5.24 -6.34
N PHE A 80 -5.54 6.32 -5.82
CA PHE A 80 -4.14 6.66 -6.10
C PHE A 80 -3.47 7.34 -4.91
N LEU A 81 -2.17 7.05 -4.77
CA LEU A 81 -1.26 7.70 -3.85
C LEU A 81 -0.25 8.50 -4.65
N HIS A 82 0.10 9.70 -4.19
CA HIS A 82 1.04 10.57 -4.91
C HIS A 82 1.88 11.43 -3.95
N SER A 83 2.92 12.05 -4.49
CA SER A 83 3.82 12.92 -3.73
C SER A 83 3.57 14.43 -3.93
N ARG A 84 2.54 14.81 -4.69
CA ARG A 84 2.29 16.17 -5.15
C ARG A 84 0.98 16.75 -4.63
N GLY A 85 0.80 16.79 -3.30
CA GLY A 85 -0.35 17.44 -2.68
C GLY A 85 -0.38 18.97 -2.84
N ASP A 86 0.73 19.55 -3.29
CA ASP A 86 0.84 20.97 -3.66
C ASP A 86 0.13 21.32 -4.97
N LEU A 87 -0.16 20.33 -5.82
CA LEU A 87 -0.71 20.51 -7.16
C LEU A 87 -2.12 19.91 -7.36
N ILE A 88 -2.60 19.09 -6.44
CA ILE A 88 -3.86 18.35 -6.58
C ILE A 88 -4.79 18.73 -5.43
N GLU A 89 -5.87 19.45 -5.74
CA GLU A 89 -6.83 19.86 -4.73
C GLU A 89 -7.58 18.67 -4.12
N GLY A 90 -7.94 18.79 -2.84
CA GLY A 90 -8.67 17.72 -2.13
C GLY A 90 -7.84 16.51 -1.75
N SER A 91 -6.52 16.52 -1.96
CA SER A 91 -5.62 15.45 -1.52
C SER A 91 -5.55 15.36 0.00
N LEU A 92 -5.61 14.15 0.53
CA LEU A 92 -5.47 13.88 1.96
C LEU A 92 -4.02 13.49 2.28
N GLU A 93 -3.35 14.28 3.11
CA GLU A 93 -1.99 13.95 3.53
C GLU A 93 -2.00 12.78 4.53
N ILE A 94 -1.28 11.71 4.19
CA ILE A 94 -1.13 10.50 5.02
C ILE A 94 0.06 10.65 5.96
N PHE A 95 1.18 11.13 5.44
CA PHE A 95 2.36 11.60 6.17
C PHE A 95 3.11 12.61 5.29
N PRO A 96 4.06 13.39 5.84
CA PRO A 96 4.72 14.46 5.10
C PRO A 96 5.23 14.04 3.72
N GLY A 97 4.56 14.53 2.68
CA GLY A 97 4.89 14.28 1.28
C GLY A 97 4.30 13.01 0.68
N LEU A 98 3.37 12.32 1.35
CA LEU A 98 2.51 11.29 0.76
C LEU A 98 1.05 11.68 0.89
N PHE A 99 0.33 11.66 -0.21
CA PHE A 99 -1.07 12.07 -0.31
C PHE A 99 -1.92 10.97 -0.94
N TRP A 100 -3.17 10.91 -0.54
CA TRP A 100 -4.18 10.01 -1.09
C TRP A 100 -5.31 10.78 -1.73
N GLY A 101 -5.67 10.40 -2.97
CA GLY A 101 -6.81 10.98 -3.70
C GLY A 101 -6.57 12.41 -4.13
N GLY A 102 -7.65 13.16 -4.27
CA GLY A 102 -7.68 14.51 -4.81
C GLY A 102 -8.40 14.59 -6.16
N ASP A 103 -8.39 15.76 -6.80
CA ASP A 103 -9.09 15.97 -8.05
C ASP A 103 -8.48 15.15 -9.21
N LYS A 104 -9.30 14.28 -9.78
CA LYS A 104 -8.89 13.37 -10.85
C LYS A 104 -8.59 14.10 -12.18
N ASN A 105 -9.24 15.21 -12.45
CA ASN A 105 -9.03 15.97 -13.68
C ASN A 105 -7.71 16.73 -13.62
N GLU A 106 -7.40 17.33 -12.46
CA GLU A 106 -6.09 17.94 -12.22
C GLU A 106 -4.97 16.91 -12.35
N LEU A 107 -5.14 15.75 -11.71
CA LEU A 107 -4.18 14.65 -11.81
C LEU A 107 -3.95 14.23 -13.26
N SER A 108 -5.03 13.99 -14.02
CA SER A 108 -4.95 13.64 -15.44
C SER A 108 -4.20 14.70 -16.25
N TYR A 109 -4.53 15.98 -16.04
CA TYR A 109 -3.84 17.08 -16.70
C TYR A 109 -2.34 17.11 -16.39
N LEU A 110 -1.97 16.98 -15.12
CA LEU A 110 -0.57 17.03 -14.67
C LEU A 110 0.28 15.89 -15.25
N LEU A 111 -0.29 14.68 -15.34
CA LEU A 111 0.40 13.53 -15.91
C LEU A 111 0.50 13.62 -17.44
N ASN A 112 -0.60 13.97 -18.12
CA ASN A 112 -0.62 14.07 -19.58
C ASN A 112 0.25 15.23 -20.10
N THR A 113 0.49 16.26 -19.29
CA THR A 113 1.38 17.38 -19.64
C THR A 113 2.82 17.18 -19.18
N GLY A 114 3.13 16.10 -18.44
CA GLY A 114 4.47 15.82 -17.91
C GLY A 114 4.91 16.75 -16.77
N VAL A 115 4.01 17.52 -16.19
CA VAL A 115 4.29 18.35 -15.00
C VAL A 115 4.49 17.46 -13.77
N MET A 116 3.74 16.36 -13.69
CA MET A 116 3.92 15.31 -12.70
C MET A 116 4.50 14.08 -13.37
N LEU A 117 5.53 13.50 -12.74
CA LEU A 117 6.16 12.30 -13.28
C LEU A 117 5.41 11.03 -12.83
N PRO A 118 5.40 9.98 -13.66
CA PRO A 118 4.82 8.70 -13.29
C PRO A 118 5.40 8.08 -12.01
N SER A 119 6.66 8.32 -11.71
CA SER A 119 7.32 7.88 -10.47
C SER A 119 6.83 8.61 -9.20
N GLU A 120 6.00 9.64 -9.35
CA GLU A 120 5.43 10.41 -8.24
C GLU A 120 4.03 9.93 -7.85
N ILE A 121 3.51 8.89 -8.53
CA ILE A 121 2.14 8.37 -8.34
C ILE A 121 2.10 6.85 -8.42
N ARG A 122 1.12 6.25 -7.74
CA ARG A 122 0.75 4.85 -7.86
C ARG A 122 -0.77 4.68 -7.84
N PHE A 123 -1.29 3.92 -8.79
CA PHE A 123 -2.71 3.63 -8.93
C PHE A 123 -3.04 2.25 -8.39
N PHE A 124 -4.23 2.15 -7.76
CA PHE A 124 -4.73 0.92 -7.15
C PHE A 124 -6.16 0.66 -7.58
N LEU A 125 -6.49 -0.62 -7.77
CA LEU A 125 -7.87 -1.10 -7.79
C LEU A 125 -8.20 -1.73 -6.43
N GLY A 126 -9.30 -1.27 -5.84
CA GLY A 126 -9.74 -1.67 -4.51
C GLY A 126 -8.77 -1.28 -3.40
N TYR A 127 -9.09 -1.71 -2.21
CA TYR A 127 -8.31 -1.46 -0.99
C TYR A 127 -8.41 -2.64 -0.01
N ALA A 128 -7.51 -2.67 0.97
CA ALA A 128 -7.60 -3.54 2.12
C ALA A 128 -8.33 -2.79 3.25
N GLY A 129 -9.40 -3.36 3.77
CA GLY A 129 -10.24 -2.76 4.79
C GLY A 129 -10.40 -3.67 6.00
N TRP A 130 -10.41 -3.09 7.19
CA TRP A 130 -10.69 -3.76 8.45
C TRP A 130 -11.80 -3.01 9.18
N SER A 131 -12.75 -3.76 9.73
CA SER A 131 -13.76 -3.21 10.63
C SER A 131 -13.14 -2.78 11.95
N ALA A 132 -13.91 -2.03 12.76
CA ALA A 132 -13.47 -1.57 14.07
C ALA A 132 -12.95 -2.73 14.95
N GLY A 133 -11.72 -2.60 15.45
CA GLY A 133 -11.05 -3.59 16.30
C GLY A 133 -10.51 -4.83 15.57
N GLN A 134 -10.80 -5.01 14.29
CA GLN A 134 -10.35 -6.19 13.54
C GLN A 134 -8.84 -6.20 13.35
N LEU A 135 -8.26 -5.09 12.88
CA LEU A 135 -6.82 -5.02 12.64
C LEU A 135 -6.01 -5.16 13.94
N GLU A 136 -6.51 -4.60 15.04
CA GLU A 136 -5.91 -4.72 16.36
C GLU A 136 -5.87 -6.18 16.81
N ALA A 137 -6.98 -6.93 16.65
CA ALA A 137 -7.04 -8.36 16.97
C ALA A 137 -6.07 -9.17 16.12
N GLU A 138 -6.04 -8.95 14.80
CA GLU A 138 -5.10 -9.62 13.90
C GLU A 138 -3.64 -9.28 14.24
N PHE A 139 -3.37 -8.06 14.68
CA PHE A 139 -2.04 -7.64 15.10
C PHE A 139 -1.61 -8.33 16.40
N GLU A 140 -2.51 -8.46 17.39
CA GLU A 140 -2.28 -9.20 18.63
C GLU A 140 -2.04 -10.70 18.37
N GLU A 141 -2.71 -11.28 17.39
CA GLU A 141 -2.50 -12.65 16.93
C GLU A 141 -1.18 -12.84 16.15
N GLY A 142 -0.47 -11.76 15.86
CA GLY A 142 0.80 -11.81 15.14
C GLY A 142 0.66 -12.01 13.63
N ALA A 143 -0.51 -11.70 13.07
CA ALA A 143 -0.73 -11.75 11.62
C ALA A 143 0.05 -10.66 10.87
N TRP A 144 0.37 -9.55 11.54
CA TRP A 144 1.02 -8.39 10.95
C TRP A 144 2.24 -7.92 11.73
N TYR A 145 3.27 -7.49 11.01
CA TYR A 145 4.35 -6.67 11.53
C TYR A 145 4.17 -5.23 11.06
N THR A 146 4.69 -4.25 11.80
CA THR A 146 4.70 -2.85 11.39
C THR A 146 6.10 -2.38 11.05
N ALA A 147 6.20 -1.45 10.10
CA ALA A 147 7.42 -0.73 9.78
C ALA A 147 7.11 0.74 9.45
N GLN A 148 8.14 1.57 9.37
CA GLN A 148 7.96 2.95 8.95
C GLN A 148 7.79 3.02 7.44
N ALA A 149 6.75 3.72 6.96
CA ALA A 149 6.59 4.00 5.54
C ALA A 149 7.57 5.10 5.10
N SER A 150 7.99 5.03 3.84
CA SER A 150 8.72 6.10 3.16
C SER A 150 8.31 6.15 1.68
N LYS A 151 8.52 7.29 1.04
CA LYS A 151 8.21 7.47 -0.39
C LYS A 151 8.98 6.48 -1.25
N GLU A 152 10.22 6.18 -0.90
CA GLU A 152 11.08 5.22 -1.62
C GLU A 152 10.49 3.81 -1.61
N ILE A 153 9.82 3.40 -0.53
CA ILE A 153 9.15 2.11 -0.48
C ILE A 153 7.84 2.15 -1.27
N ILE A 154 7.05 3.21 -1.09
CA ILE A 154 5.72 3.34 -1.71
C ILE A 154 5.80 3.39 -3.23
N PHE A 155 6.77 4.11 -3.79
CA PHE A 155 6.94 4.26 -5.23
C PHE A 155 8.00 3.30 -5.82
N SER A 156 8.45 2.29 -5.06
CA SER A 156 9.43 1.30 -5.53
C SER A 156 8.84 0.28 -6.48
N ASP A 157 9.52 -0.01 -7.58
CA ASP A 157 9.15 -1.07 -8.53
C ASP A 157 9.76 -2.44 -8.20
N ALA A 158 10.41 -2.56 -7.05
CA ALA A 158 11.02 -3.83 -6.59
C ALA A 158 9.97 -4.74 -5.90
N TYR A 159 8.84 -4.98 -6.52
CA TYR A 159 7.65 -5.63 -5.95
C TYR A 159 7.95 -6.98 -5.31
N GLU A 160 8.61 -7.88 -6.03
CA GLU A 160 8.93 -9.23 -5.55
C GLU A 160 9.84 -9.24 -4.31
N ARG A 161 10.72 -8.26 -4.21
CA ARG A 161 11.69 -8.15 -3.12
C ARG A 161 11.19 -7.25 -1.98
N MET A 162 10.10 -6.51 -2.18
CA MET A 162 9.64 -5.47 -1.24
C MET A 162 9.39 -6.07 0.14
N TRP A 163 8.62 -7.13 0.25
CA TRP A 163 8.31 -7.77 1.52
C TRP A 163 9.59 -8.22 2.25
N GLY A 164 10.41 -9.03 1.60
CA GLY A 164 11.63 -9.58 2.20
C GLY A 164 12.64 -8.48 2.60
N ARG A 165 12.78 -7.42 1.81
CA ARG A 165 13.65 -6.28 2.15
C ARG A 165 13.11 -5.50 3.35
N THR A 166 11.81 -5.21 3.37
CA THR A 166 11.19 -4.45 4.46
C THR A 166 11.16 -5.23 5.76
N VAL A 167 10.86 -6.53 5.73
CA VAL A 167 10.97 -7.39 6.92
C VAL A 167 12.41 -7.45 7.44
N ARG A 168 13.39 -7.64 6.56
CA ARG A 168 14.82 -7.71 6.94
C ARG A 168 15.32 -6.41 7.56
N SER A 169 14.83 -5.26 7.13
CA SER A 169 15.23 -3.95 7.66
C SER A 169 14.84 -3.73 9.13
N LYS A 170 13.92 -4.54 9.67
CA LYS A 170 13.57 -4.53 11.09
C LYS A 170 14.69 -5.09 11.99
N GLY A 171 15.65 -5.83 11.42
CA GLY A 171 16.78 -6.41 12.17
C GLY A 171 16.39 -7.61 13.05
N GLY A 172 17.34 -8.07 13.90
CA GLY A 172 17.08 -9.15 14.84
C GLY A 172 16.54 -10.44 14.21
N GLU A 173 15.52 -11.04 14.82
CA GLU A 173 14.86 -12.26 14.38
C GLU A 173 14.17 -12.12 13.00
N TYR A 174 13.79 -10.92 12.61
CA TYR A 174 13.15 -10.65 11.32
C TYR A 174 14.06 -10.96 10.12
N GLN A 175 15.37 -11.04 10.29
CA GLN A 175 16.30 -11.47 9.25
C GLN A 175 16.08 -12.95 8.88
N LEU A 176 15.78 -13.80 9.86
CA LEU A 176 15.44 -15.20 9.63
C LEU A 176 14.06 -15.32 8.98
N VAL A 177 13.09 -14.56 9.47
CA VAL A 177 11.73 -14.51 8.90
C VAL A 177 11.77 -14.13 7.41
N ALA A 178 12.56 -13.12 7.04
CA ALA A 178 12.68 -12.67 5.65
C ALA A 178 13.25 -13.74 4.70
N ASN A 179 13.96 -14.73 5.23
CA ASN A 179 14.56 -15.83 4.45
C ASN A 179 13.74 -17.14 4.51
N SER A 180 12.63 -17.17 5.26
CA SER A 180 11.76 -18.34 5.34
C SER A 180 11.17 -18.66 3.95
N PRO A 181 11.12 -19.94 3.54
CA PRO A 181 10.48 -20.34 2.29
C PRO A 181 8.97 -19.98 2.33
N GLU A 182 8.39 -19.77 1.16
CA GLU A 182 6.93 -19.73 1.08
C GLU A 182 6.37 -21.09 1.46
N LEU A 183 5.48 -21.12 2.46
CA LEU A 183 4.74 -22.33 2.74
C LEU A 183 3.84 -22.61 1.53
N PRO A 184 3.87 -23.84 0.96
CA PRO A 184 2.93 -24.21 -0.09
C PRO A 184 1.51 -23.94 0.42
N GLY A 185 0.71 -23.27 -0.41
CA GLY A 185 -0.70 -23.09 -0.08
C GLY A 185 -1.34 -24.45 0.11
N LEU A 186 -2.02 -24.65 1.23
CA LEU A 186 -2.96 -25.75 1.37
C LEU A 186 -4.11 -25.43 0.39
N ASN A 187 -4.15 -26.17 -0.72
CA ASN A 187 -5.27 -26.16 -1.66
C ASN A 187 -6.49 -26.83 -1.02
#